data_36516ed91a58dd38e1d5607809c7c90d
#
_entry.id   36516ed91a58dd38e1d5607809c7c90d
#
_cell.length_a   1.000
_cell.length_b   1.000
_cell.length_c   1.000
_cell.angle_alpha   90.00
_cell.angle_beta   90.00
_cell.angle_gamma   90.00
#
_symmetry.space_group_name_H-M   'P 1'
#
loop_
_entity.id
_entity.type
_entity.pdbx_description
1 polymer ?
#
loop_
_entity_poly.entity_id
_entity_poly.type
_entity_poly.pdbx_seq_one_letter_code
_entity_poly.pdbx_strand_id
1 'polypeptide(L)'
;IIHDNQAFYIVNFLKNVYNKLYESGVIFLECRLSVRELVEFLYKSGDLSYTPASIERANLGSRIHRLLQSQGKGNYQSEVYLKLETELDTINFIIDGRADGIFKEEDNIILEEIKTTAIPYDEIDDSNFLHFAQAYCYAHIYVQQNGLDNILVQLTYYQIETKQTKTFRQVKTKEELLSFYTQTLSLYLRWAKLTQKIRMNSALSLKSLVFPFENYRSGQREFASGVYKTILDKRSLFAQAPTGIGKTISTLFPSLKAIGEGKAEKIFYLCAKNITSSVVYN
;
A
#
# COMPACT_ATOMS: atom_id res chain seq x y z
N ILE A 1 -22.73 -35.75 -4.88
CA ILE A 1 -21.45 -36.00 -5.57
C ILE A 1 -20.68 -34.69 -5.57
N ILE A 2 -19.65 -34.65 -4.80
CA ILE A 2 -18.99 -33.41 -4.51
C ILE A 2 -17.51 -33.62 -4.75
N HIS A 3 -16.85 -33.01 -5.34
CA HIS A 3 -16.54 -31.85 -5.93
C HIS A 3 -15.47 -31.08 -5.25
N ASP A 4 -14.23 -31.33 -5.53
CA ASP A 4 -13.08 -30.47 -5.22
C ASP A 4 -13.31 -29.09 -5.86
N ASN A 5 -14.03 -28.24 -5.14
CA ASN A 5 -14.16 -26.82 -5.48
C ASN A 5 -12.86 -26.11 -5.09
N GLN A 6 -11.90 -26.11 -5.98
CA GLN A 6 -10.77 -25.17 -5.93
C GLN A 6 -11.18 -23.92 -6.69
N ALA A 7 -11.52 -22.86 -5.97
CA ALA A 7 -11.69 -21.53 -6.55
C ALA A 7 -10.33 -20.86 -6.66
N PHE A 8 -9.95 -20.47 -7.88
CA PHE A 8 -8.73 -19.70 -8.13
C PHE A 8 -9.10 -18.23 -8.30
N TYR A 9 -8.58 -17.39 -7.44
CA TYR A 9 -8.71 -15.94 -7.58
C TYR A 9 -7.36 -15.37 -8.04
N ILE A 10 -7.33 -14.91 -9.28
CA ILE A 10 -6.23 -14.07 -9.77
C ILE A 10 -6.66 -12.63 -9.56
N VAL A 11 -6.14 -11.98 -8.51
CA VAL A 11 -6.40 -10.57 -8.25
C VAL A 11 -5.35 -9.76 -9.00
N ASN A 12 -5.75 -9.14 -10.10
CA ASN A 12 -4.93 -8.19 -10.84
C ASN A 12 -4.92 -6.83 -10.12
N PHE A 13 -3.98 -6.62 -9.23
CA PHE A 13 -3.61 -5.29 -8.78
C PHE A 13 -2.61 -4.69 -9.77
N LEU A 14 -3.14 -4.02 -10.80
CA LEU A 14 -2.32 -3.20 -11.68
C LEU A 14 -1.97 -1.89 -10.97
N LYS A 15 -0.89 -1.87 -10.24
CA LYS A 15 -0.11 -0.65 -10.09
C LYS A 15 0.89 -0.64 -11.23
N ASN A 16 0.69 0.26 -12.18
CA ASN A 16 1.57 0.43 -13.32
C ASN A 16 2.98 0.80 -12.85
N VAL A 17 3.89 -0.15 -12.88
CA VAL A 17 5.32 0.14 -12.88
C VAL A 17 5.74 0.22 -14.33
N TYR A 18 5.43 1.33 -14.99
CA TYR A 18 5.98 1.61 -16.31
C TYR A 18 7.22 2.47 -16.19
N ASN A 19 8.31 1.98 -16.79
CA ASN A 19 9.48 2.77 -17.07
C ASN A 19 9.08 3.95 -17.96
N LYS A 20 9.07 5.14 -17.41
CA LYS A 20 9.02 6.34 -18.22
C LYS A 20 10.43 6.57 -18.77
N LEU A 21 10.62 6.31 -20.06
CA LEU A 21 11.82 6.75 -20.79
C LEU A 21 11.74 8.28 -20.86
N TYR A 22 12.59 8.96 -20.10
CA TYR A 22 12.82 10.37 -20.33
C TYR A 22 13.83 10.56 -21.45
N GLU A 23 13.74 11.65 -22.19
CA GLU A 23 14.59 12.00 -23.32
C GLU A 23 16.09 12.06 -23.00
N SER A 24 16.48 11.97 -21.72
CA SER A 24 17.86 11.93 -21.23
C SER A 24 18.47 10.53 -21.16
N GLY A 25 17.75 9.47 -21.51
CA GLY A 25 18.26 8.08 -21.45
C GLY A 25 18.39 7.49 -20.04
N VAL A 26 17.99 8.20 -18.99
CA VAL A 26 17.97 7.70 -17.61
C VAL A 26 16.61 7.06 -17.33
N ILE A 27 16.62 5.78 -16.98
CA ILE A 27 15.42 5.04 -16.58
C ILE A 27 15.22 5.26 -15.08
N PHE A 28 14.29 6.14 -14.72
CA PHE A 28 13.81 6.23 -13.34
C PHE A 28 12.80 5.12 -13.09
N LEU A 29 12.97 4.45 -11.98
CA LEU A 29 12.07 3.41 -11.55
C LEU A 29 11.07 4.00 -10.56
N GLU A 30 9.81 3.85 -10.85
CA GLU A 30 8.72 4.40 -10.05
C GLU A 30 8.49 3.56 -8.78
N CYS A 31 8.45 4.23 -7.62
CA CYS A 31 8.10 3.65 -6.34
C CYS A 31 6.90 4.41 -5.75
N ARG A 32 5.73 3.84 -5.84
CA ARG A 32 4.50 4.45 -5.32
C ARG A 32 4.11 3.86 -3.99
N LEU A 33 3.90 4.73 -3.01
CA LEU A 33 3.51 4.40 -1.64
C LEU A 33 2.50 5.42 -1.11
N SER A 34 1.59 4.99 -0.27
CA SER A 34 0.86 5.93 0.57
C SER A 34 1.75 6.47 1.69
N VAL A 35 1.45 7.68 2.18
CA VAL A 35 2.11 8.24 3.38
C VAL A 35 2.07 7.23 4.52
N ARG A 36 0.91 6.59 4.73
CA ARG A 36 0.74 5.59 5.79
C ARG A 36 1.67 4.39 5.62
N GLU A 37 1.76 3.81 4.43
CA GLU A 37 2.67 2.68 4.16
C GLU A 37 4.13 3.05 4.43
N LEU A 38 4.54 4.25 4.02
CA LEU A 38 5.89 4.75 4.21
C LEU A 38 6.25 4.88 5.70
N VAL A 39 5.40 5.57 6.47
CA VAL A 39 5.68 5.83 7.89
C VAL A 39 5.50 4.60 8.77
N GLU A 40 4.50 3.74 8.50
CA GLU A 40 4.33 2.47 9.22
C GLU A 40 5.52 1.54 8.98
N PHE A 41 6.05 1.49 7.77
CA PHE A 41 7.22 0.66 7.46
C PHE A 41 8.47 1.09 8.23
N LEU A 42 8.68 2.39 8.39
CA LEU A 42 9.90 2.92 8.99
C LEU A 42 9.83 3.14 10.50
N TYR A 43 8.68 3.55 11.01
CA TYR A 43 8.54 4.06 12.38
C TYR A 43 7.62 3.25 13.28
N LYS A 44 6.92 2.24 12.73
CA LYS A 44 6.12 1.35 13.56
C LYS A 44 7.05 0.52 14.43
N SER A 45 6.85 0.59 15.74
CA SER A 45 7.61 -0.13 16.76
C SER A 45 6.66 -0.94 17.63
N GLY A 46 7.21 -1.87 18.41
CA GLY A 46 6.47 -2.75 19.32
C GLY A 46 6.52 -4.21 18.89
N ASP A 47 5.81 -5.05 19.63
CA ASP A 47 5.77 -6.48 19.36
C ASP A 47 5.07 -6.82 18.04
N LEU A 48 5.54 -7.87 17.39
CA LEU A 48 4.93 -8.42 16.17
C LEU A 48 3.63 -9.18 16.45
N SER A 49 2.94 -8.89 17.56
CA SER A 49 1.65 -9.48 17.86
C SER A 49 0.62 -9.04 16.81
N TYR A 50 0.29 -9.97 15.92
CA TYR A 50 -0.79 -9.78 14.97
C TYR A 50 -2.12 -10.03 15.68
N THR A 51 -2.66 -9.01 16.32
CA THR A 51 -4.08 -8.95 16.61
C THR A 51 -4.74 -8.30 15.40
N PRO A 52 -5.52 -9.02 14.60
CA PRO A 52 -6.29 -8.40 13.54
C PRO A 52 -7.12 -7.28 14.18
N ALA A 53 -6.92 -6.04 13.75
CA ALA A 53 -7.86 -5.00 14.13
C ALA A 53 -9.24 -5.52 13.72
N SER A 54 -10.13 -5.74 14.67
CA SER A 54 -11.45 -6.25 14.34
C SER A 54 -12.07 -5.30 13.32
N ILE A 55 -12.80 -5.83 12.36
CA ILE A 55 -13.56 -5.02 11.38
C ILE A 55 -14.37 -3.97 12.10
N GLU A 56 -14.87 -4.28 13.30
CA GLU A 56 -15.60 -3.37 14.20
C GLU A 56 -14.75 -2.17 14.64
N ARG A 57 -13.47 -2.36 15.01
CA ARG A 57 -12.57 -1.25 15.37
C ARG A 57 -12.27 -0.34 14.19
N ALA A 58 -12.05 -0.90 13.01
CA ALA A 58 -11.84 -0.12 11.78
C ALA A 58 -13.09 0.70 11.42
N ASN A 59 -14.27 0.08 11.52
CA ASN A 59 -15.54 0.75 11.28
C ASN A 59 -15.83 1.85 12.33
N LEU A 60 -15.50 1.59 13.60
CA LEU A 60 -15.64 2.58 14.67
C LEU A 60 -14.72 3.78 14.41
N GLY A 61 -13.45 3.54 14.09
CA GLY A 61 -12.49 4.60 13.71
C GLY A 61 -13.04 5.48 12.60
N SER A 62 -13.48 4.88 11.50
CA SER A 62 -14.05 5.61 10.36
C SER A 62 -15.32 6.42 10.70
N ARG A 63 -16.13 5.93 11.63
CA ARG A 63 -17.30 6.69 12.12
C ARG A 63 -16.89 7.89 12.96
N ILE A 64 -15.89 7.72 13.82
CA ILE A 64 -15.39 8.80 14.70
C ILE A 64 -14.71 9.88 13.85
N HIS A 65 -13.88 9.51 12.86
CA HIS A 65 -13.29 10.49 11.93
C HIS A 65 -14.38 11.34 11.28
N ARG A 66 -15.41 10.72 10.68
CA ARG A 66 -16.53 11.45 10.07
C ARG A 66 -17.29 12.33 11.07
N LEU A 67 -17.45 11.87 12.32
CA LEU A 67 -18.09 12.66 13.35
C LEU A 67 -17.30 13.93 13.66
N LEU A 68 -16.00 13.82 13.91
CA LEU A 68 -15.13 14.96 14.21
C LEU A 68 -15.03 15.92 13.00
N GLN A 69 -14.84 15.39 11.81
CA GLN A 69 -14.84 16.16 10.57
C GLN A 69 -16.13 16.94 10.34
N SER A 70 -17.30 16.36 10.68
CA SER A 70 -18.59 17.03 10.57
C SER A 70 -18.80 18.17 11.60
N GLN A 71 -18.02 18.17 12.68
CA GLN A 71 -18.02 19.23 13.70
C GLN A 71 -17.03 20.36 13.38
N GLY A 72 -16.21 20.18 12.35
CA GLY A 72 -15.28 21.18 11.86
C GLY A 72 -16.01 22.49 11.52
N LYS A 73 -15.49 23.60 12.03
CA LYS A 73 -16.08 24.92 11.84
C LYS A 73 -15.40 25.69 10.69
N GLY A 74 -16.16 26.55 10.05
CA GLY A 74 -15.61 27.48 9.05
C GLY A 74 -15.20 26.78 7.76
N ASN A 75 -13.93 26.88 7.42
CA ASN A 75 -13.33 26.38 6.17
C ASN A 75 -12.63 25.03 6.33
N TYR A 76 -13.12 24.16 7.24
CA TYR A 76 -12.58 22.82 7.45
C TYR A 76 -12.74 21.96 6.19
N GLN A 77 -11.63 21.48 5.63
CA GLN A 77 -11.60 20.56 4.50
C GLN A 77 -11.23 19.17 5.01
N SER A 78 -12.11 18.19 4.85
CA SER A 78 -11.89 16.81 5.25
C SER A 78 -11.32 15.96 4.11
N GLU A 79 -10.56 14.93 4.44
CA GLU A 79 -10.05 13.91 3.49
C GLU A 79 -9.30 14.54 2.30
N VAL A 80 -8.45 15.53 2.57
CA VAL A 80 -7.72 16.27 1.54
C VAL A 80 -6.69 15.36 0.89
N TYR A 81 -6.88 15.07 -0.41
CA TYR A 81 -5.92 14.26 -1.16
C TYR A 81 -4.66 15.06 -1.47
N LEU A 82 -3.53 14.52 -1.06
CA LEU A 82 -2.21 15.09 -1.23
C LEU A 82 -1.31 14.10 -1.97
N LYS A 83 -0.50 14.59 -2.91
CA LYS A 83 0.43 13.78 -3.70
C LYS A 83 1.70 14.57 -3.98
N LEU A 84 2.85 13.95 -3.82
CA LEU A 84 4.14 14.53 -4.19
C LEU A 84 4.98 13.50 -4.95
N GLU A 85 5.63 13.97 -6.02
CA GLU A 85 6.63 13.20 -6.75
C GLU A 85 8.02 13.74 -6.39
N THR A 86 8.92 12.85 -5.99
CA THR A 86 10.26 13.21 -5.55
C THR A 86 11.27 12.26 -6.15
N GLU A 87 12.20 12.78 -6.92
CA GLU A 87 13.31 12.02 -7.45
C GLU A 87 14.43 11.93 -6.40
N LEU A 88 14.81 10.72 -6.07
CA LEU A 88 15.92 10.45 -5.17
C LEU A 88 16.77 9.31 -5.74
N ASP A 89 18.02 9.61 -6.09
CA ASP A 89 18.90 8.67 -6.79
C ASP A 89 18.25 8.23 -8.14
N THR A 90 18.08 6.94 -8.35
CA THR A 90 17.48 6.38 -9.57
C THR A 90 15.99 6.04 -9.42
N ILE A 91 15.36 6.49 -8.34
CA ILE A 91 13.96 6.17 -8.01
C ILE A 91 13.12 7.45 -7.99
N ASN A 92 12.02 7.43 -8.72
CA ASN A 92 10.96 8.42 -8.61
C ASN A 92 9.94 7.93 -7.58
N PHE A 93 9.92 8.54 -6.41
CA PHE A 93 8.95 8.29 -5.36
C PHE A 93 7.67 9.06 -5.63
N ILE A 94 6.56 8.34 -5.69
CA ILE A 94 5.22 8.93 -5.73
C ILE A 94 4.57 8.64 -4.37
N ILE A 95 4.53 9.67 -3.52
CA ILE A 95 3.94 9.57 -2.19
C ILE A 95 2.59 10.25 -2.21
N ASP A 96 1.55 9.52 -1.84
CA ASP A 96 0.19 10.06 -1.83
C ASP A 96 -0.60 9.61 -0.59
N GLY A 97 -1.74 10.26 -0.36
CA GLY A 97 -2.67 9.90 0.69
C GLY A 97 -3.69 10.99 0.96
N ARG A 98 -4.44 10.83 2.05
CA ARG A 98 -5.46 11.80 2.47
C ARG A 98 -5.16 12.25 3.88
N ALA A 99 -4.98 13.56 4.06
CA ALA A 99 -4.96 14.18 5.37
C ALA A 99 -6.38 14.22 5.94
N ASP A 100 -6.54 13.91 7.22
CA ASP A 100 -7.87 13.85 7.85
C ASP A 100 -8.58 15.19 7.82
N GLY A 101 -7.85 16.30 8.06
CA GLY A 101 -8.41 17.63 8.01
C GLY A 101 -7.37 18.73 7.72
N ILE A 102 -7.81 19.77 7.01
CA ILE A 102 -7.04 21.02 6.84
C ILE A 102 -8.01 22.18 7.01
N PHE A 103 -7.63 23.13 7.86
CA PHE A 103 -8.46 24.31 8.13
C PHE A 103 -7.61 25.52 8.50
N LYS A 104 -8.24 26.69 8.53
CA LYS A 104 -7.62 27.93 8.94
C LYS A 104 -8.19 28.38 10.29
N GLU A 105 -7.32 28.71 11.24
CA GLU A 105 -7.67 29.31 12.51
C GLU A 105 -6.87 30.59 12.65
N GLU A 106 -7.55 31.74 12.67
CA GLU A 106 -6.93 33.05 12.57
C GLU A 106 -6.04 33.14 11.31
N ASP A 107 -4.74 33.38 11.46
CA ASP A 107 -3.78 33.44 10.34
C ASP A 107 -3.04 32.12 10.10
N ASN A 108 -3.27 31.10 10.93
CA ASN A 108 -2.58 29.82 10.84
C ASN A 108 -3.35 28.83 9.99
N ILE A 109 -2.66 28.15 9.10
CA ILE A 109 -3.16 26.92 8.48
C ILE A 109 -2.84 25.75 9.40
N ILE A 110 -3.83 24.92 9.68
CA ILE A 110 -3.72 23.76 10.53
C ILE A 110 -3.95 22.51 9.70
N LEU A 111 -3.00 21.57 9.78
CA LEU A 111 -3.17 20.21 9.27
C LEU A 111 -3.45 19.30 10.45
N GLU A 112 -4.58 18.61 10.40
CA GLU A 112 -5.04 17.73 11.47
C GLU A 112 -4.95 16.26 11.07
N GLU A 113 -4.41 15.46 11.98
CA GLU A 113 -4.43 13.99 11.95
C GLU A 113 -5.24 13.48 13.14
N ILE A 114 -6.26 12.68 12.89
CA ILE A 114 -7.20 12.17 13.90
C ILE A 114 -6.84 10.73 14.26
N LYS A 115 -6.81 10.41 15.53
CA LYS A 115 -6.59 9.05 16.03
C LYS A 115 -7.63 8.67 17.09
N THR A 116 -8.12 7.44 17.03
CA THR A 116 -8.97 6.87 18.06
C THR A 116 -8.13 6.03 19.01
N THR A 117 -8.38 6.14 20.30
CA THR A 117 -7.65 5.41 21.33
C THR A 117 -8.56 4.91 22.45
N ALA A 118 -8.16 3.77 23.04
CA ALA A 118 -8.73 3.25 24.29
C ALA A 118 -7.88 3.61 25.52
N ILE A 119 -6.74 4.29 25.34
CA ILE A 119 -5.89 4.77 26.43
C ILE A 119 -6.72 5.71 27.30
N PRO A 120 -6.64 5.61 28.66
CA PRO A 120 -7.31 6.54 29.54
C PRO A 120 -6.97 8.00 29.21
N TYR A 121 -7.96 8.89 29.31
CA TYR A 121 -7.79 10.28 28.82
C TYR A 121 -6.58 11.01 29.43
N ASP A 122 -6.32 10.81 30.72
CA ASP A 122 -5.22 11.45 31.41
C ASP A 122 -3.84 10.90 30.99
N GLU A 123 -3.79 9.67 30.48
CA GLU A 123 -2.58 9.00 30.01
C GLU A 123 -2.28 9.26 28.51
N ILE A 124 -3.20 9.91 27.80
CA ILE A 124 -2.95 10.27 26.40
C ILE A 124 -1.90 11.36 26.36
N ASP A 125 -0.82 11.10 25.63
CA ASP A 125 0.28 12.04 25.42
C ASP A 125 0.63 12.16 23.91
N ASP A 126 1.64 12.94 23.60
CA ASP A 126 2.17 13.16 22.26
C ASP A 126 3.44 12.34 21.96
N SER A 127 3.70 11.29 22.73
CA SER A 127 4.89 10.46 22.60
C SER A 127 4.89 9.56 21.35
N ASN A 128 3.72 9.31 20.74
CA ASN A 128 3.62 8.43 19.60
C ASN A 128 4.13 9.10 18.31
N PHE A 129 5.42 8.97 18.07
CA PHE A 129 6.10 9.55 16.92
C PHE A 129 5.50 9.12 15.57
N LEU A 130 4.96 7.89 15.44
CA LEU A 130 4.35 7.40 14.19
C LEU A 130 3.19 8.30 13.72
N HIS A 131 2.38 8.79 14.66
CA HIS A 131 1.24 9.66 14.33
C HIS A 131 1.70 11.03 13.84
N PHE A 132 2.72 11.60 14.48
CA PHE A 132 3.34 12.84 13.99
C PHE A 132 4.06 12.65 12.67
N ALA A 133 4.77 11.54 12.47
CA ALA A 133 5.46 11.25 11.22
C ALA A 133 4.48 11.24 10.02
N GLN A 134 3.28 10.71 10.22
CA GLN A 134 2.23 10.74 9.21
C GLN A 134 1.77 12.18 8.91
N ALA A 135 1.48 12.95 9.96
CA ALA A 135 1.07 14.34 9.84
C ALA A 135 2.17 15.22 9.21
N TYR A 136 3.44 15.00 9.56
CA TYR A 136 4.58 15.76 8.97
C TYR A 136 4.74 15.48 7.48
N CYS A 137 4.56 14.23 7.02
CA CYS A 137 4.58 13.94 5.59
C CYS A 137 3.47 14.68 4.85
N TYR A 138 2.25 14.67 5.36
CA TYR A 138 1.15 15.43 4.77
C TYR A 138 1.40 16.94 4.82
N ALA A 139 1.91 17.45 5.96
CA ALA A 139 2.22 18.86 6.12
C ALA A 139 3.31 19.32 5.13
N HIS A 140 4.36 18.50 4.92
CA HIS A 140 5.37 18.79 3.91
C HIS A 140 4.77 18.93 2.51
N ILE A 141 3.96 17.95 2.10
CA ILE A 141 3.32 17.97 0.77
C ILE A 141 2.45 19.22 0.62
N TYR A 142 1.64 19.52 1.62
CA TYR A 142 0.74 20.68 1.59
C TYR A 142 1.49 22.00 1.57
N VAL A 143 2.49 22.18 2.41
CA VAL A 143 3.35 23.38 2.46
C VAL A 143 4.02 23.61 1.12
N GLN A 144 4.56 22.57 0.50
CA GLN A 144 5.21 22.67 -0.80
C GLN A 144 4.23 23.05 -1.91
N GLN A 145 3.03 22.47 -1.93
CA GLN A 145 2.02 22.75 -2.95
C GLN A 145 1.43 24.15 -2.84
N ASN A 146 1.36 24.71 -1.65
CA ASN A 146 0.74 26.03 -1.40
C ASN A 146 1.75 27.16 -1.13
N GLY A 147 3.05 26.88 -1.18
CA GLY A 147 4.09 27.90 -1.01
C GLY A 147 4.11 28.53 0.40
N LEU A 148 3.79 27.75 1.44
CA LEU A 148 3.78 28.23 2.83
C LEU A 148 5.16 28.12 3.43
N ASP A 149 5.50 29.03 4.37
CA ASP A 149 6.74 29.01 5.12
C ASP A 149 6.64 28.15 6.40
N ASN A 150 5.45 28.01 6.94
CA ASN A 150 5.15 27.20 8.12
C ASN A 150 3.72 26.68 8.11
N ILE A 151 3.44 25.72 8.99
CA ILE A 151 2.12 25.15 9.19
C ILE A 151 2.00 24.67 10.63
N LEU A 152 0.80 24.71 11.19
CA LEU A 152 0.48 24.13 12.48
C LEU A 152 0.04 22.69 12.29
N VAL A 153 0.77 21.73 12.80
CA VAL A 153 0.42 20.32 12.80
C VAL A 153 -0.32 19.97 14.07
N GLN A 154 -1.52 19.43 13.95
CA GLN A 154 -2.38 19.03 15.05
C GLN A 154 -2.61 17.52 15.03
N LEU A 155 -2.38 16.87 16.19
CA LEU A 155 -2.88 15.52 16.46
C LEU A 155 -4.11 15.64 17.34
N THR A 156 -5.21 15.02 16.92
CA THR A 156 -6.46 14.95 17.68
C THR A 156 -6.74 13.50 18.07
N TYR A 157 -6.61 13.20 19.36
CA TYR A 157 -6.98 11.90 19.90
C TYR A 157 -8.42 11.91 20.40
N TYR A 158 -9.20 10.95 19.92
CA TYR A 158 -10.54 10.69 20.44
C TYR A 158 -10.52 9.45 21.33
N GLN A 159 -10.80 9.66 22.63
CA GLN A 159 -10.92 8.57 23.59
C GLN A 159 -12.30 7.90 23.45
N ILE A 160 -12.32 6.58 23.19
CA ILE A 160 -13.51 5.86 22.76
C ILE A 160 -14.56 5.77 23.85
N GLU A 161 -14.17 5.57 25.12
CA GLU A 161 -15.09 5.36 26.25
C GLU A 161 -15.68 6.69 26.77
N THR A 162 -14.82 7.67 27.00
CA THR A 162 -15.23 8.98 27.53
C THR A 162 -15.78 9.91 26.46
N LYS A 163 -15.53 9.59 25.17
CA LYS A 163 -15.89 10.42 24.02
C LYS A 163 -15.29 11.83 24.04
N GLN A 164 -14.19 11.99 24.77
CA GLN A 164 -13.46 13.26 24.86
C GLN A 164 -12.34 13.31 23.81
N THR A 165 -11.99 14.53 23.41
CA THR A 165 -10.87 14.78 22.51
C THR A 165 -9.74 15.46 23.26
N LYS A 166 -8.49 15.06 22.94
CA LYS A 166 -7.27 15.72 23.41
C LYS A 166 -6.41 16.06 22.21
N THR A 167 -5.97 17.30 22.13
CA THR A 167 -5.21 17.80 20.98
C THR A 167 -3.80 18.20 21.36
N PHE A 168 -2.86 17.92 20.48
CA PHE A 168 -1.46 18.34 20.58
C PHE A 168 -1.10 19.10 19.32
N ARG A 169 -0.45 20.26 19.47
CA ARG A 169 -0.12 21.16 18.38
C ARG A 169 1.37 21.47 18.33
N GLN A 170 1.94 21.46 17.13
CA GLN A 170 3.32 21.83 16.90
C GLN A 170 3.41 22.71 15.64
N VAL A 171 4.05 23.87 15.75
CA VAL A 171 4.40 24.66 14.57
C VAL A 171 5.61 24.00 13.90
N LYS A 172 5.55 23.84 12.57
CA LYS A 172 6.64 23.30 11.77
C LYS A 172 6.95 24.25 10.61
N THR A 173 8.22 24.52 10.43
CA THR A 173 8.68 25.29 9.28
C THR A 173 8.81 24.40 8.05
N LYS A 174 8.85 25.03 6.90
CA LYS A 174 9.08 24.38 5.61
C LYS A 174 10.38 23.58 5.62
N GLU A 175 11.44 24.13 6.18
CA GLU A 175 12.77 23.51 6.26
C GLU A 175 12.78 22.28 7.16
N GLU A 176 12.13 22.35 8.33
CA GLU A 176 11.98 21.19 9.23
C GLU A 176 11.24 20.05 8.56
N LEU A 177 10.13 20.36 7.88
CA LEU A 177 9.32 19.39 7.18
C LEU A 177 10.06 18.78 5.98
N LEU A 178 10.78 19.60 5.21
CA LEU A 178 11.60 19.12 4.10
C LEU A 178 12.73 18.21 4.60
N SER A 179 13.41 18.60 5.66
CA SER A 179 14.47 17.78 6.27
C SER A 179 13.95 16.43 6.74
N PHE A 180 12.83 16.41 7.46
CA PHE A 180 12.17 15.19 7.91
C PHE A 180 11.75 14.29 6.74
N TYR A 181 11.10 14.86 5.74
CA TYR A 181 10.62 14.11 4.57
C TYR A 181 11.76 13.51 3.75
N THR A 182 12.81 14.30 3.51
CA THR A 182 14.01 13.83 2.79
C THR A 182 14.72 12.70 3.55
N GLN A 183 14.85 12.83 4.86
CA GLN A 183 15.41 11.78 5.72
C GLN A 183 14.57 10.50 5.66
N THR A 184 13.26 10.64 5.75
CA THR A 184 12.30 9.51 5.66
C THR A 184 12.42 8.78 4.33
N LEU A 185 12.47 9.49 3.21
CA LEU A 185 12.69 8.87 1.90
C LEU A 185 14.06 8.21 1.79
N SER A 186 15.11 8.83 2.34
CA SER A 186 16.49 8.28 2.34
C SER A 186 16.57 6.96 3.11
N LEU A 187 15.87 6.83 4.22
CA LEU A 187 15.76 5.58 4.96
C LEU A 187 15.05 4.49 4.14
N TYR A 188 13.97 4.85 3.45
CA TYR A 188 13.21 3.91 2.63
C TYR A 188 13.93 3.53 1.32
N LEU A 189 14.80 4.39 0.80
CA LEU A 189 15.52 4.19 -0.46
C LEU A 189 16.27 2.85 -0.52
N ARG A 190 16.85 2.42 0.58
CA ARG A 190 17.57 1.13 0.66
C ARG A 190 16.63 -0.05 0.37
N TRP A 191 15.43 -0.02 0.94
CA TRP A 191 14.39 -1.03 0.70
C TRP A 191 13.84 -0.94 -0.71
N ALA A 192 13.58 0.24 -1.20
CA ALA A 192 13.13 0.47 -2.57
C ALA A 192 14.11 -0.12 -3.60
N LYS A 193 15.42 0.14 -3.45
CA LYS A 193 16.47 -0.43 -4.31
C LYS A 193 16.54 -1.95 -4.23
N LEU A 194 16.43 -2.53 -3.03
CA LEU A 194 16.44 -3.97 -2.84
C LEU A 194 15.25 -4.65 -3.52
N THR A 195 14.05 -4.16 -3.27
CA THR A 195 12.83 -4.71 -3.88
C THR A 195 12.84 -4.60 -5.39
N GLN A 196 13.37 -3.51 -5.91
CA GLN A 196 13.58 -3.30 -7.34
C GLN A 196 14.55 -4.33 -7.95
N LYS A 197 15.71 -4.53 -7.33
CA LYS A 197 16.67 -5.54 -7.77
C LYS A 197 16.07 -6.95 -7.79
N ILE A 198 15.30 -7.29 -6.75
CA ILE A 198 14.59 -8.57 -6.67
C ILE A 198 13.58 -8.69 -7.81
N ARG A 199 12.77 -7.65 -8.07
CA ARG A 199 11.78 -7.64 -9.16
C ARG A 199 12.43 -7.82 -10.53
N MET A 200 13.52 -7.10 -10.80
CA MET A 200 14.24 -7.21 -12.08
C MET A 200 14.80 -8.63 -12.28
N ASN A 201 15.48 -9.18 -11.28
CA ASN A 201 16.04 -10.53 -11.36
C ASN A 201 14.93 -11.58 -11.53
N SER A 202 13.85 -11.46 -10.78
CA SER A 202 12.69 -12.35 -10.90
C SER A 202 12.05 -12.25 -12.29
N ALA A 203 11.90 -11.05 -12.82
CA ALA A 203 11.32 -10.86 -14.16
C ALA A 203 12.18 -11.53 -15.24
N LEU A 204 13.51 -11.38 -15.18
CA LEU A 204 14.43 -12.03 -16.11
C LEU A 204 14.34 -13.57 -16.02
N SER A 205 14.37 -14.12 -14.81
CA SER A 205 14.22 -15.55 -14.57
C SER A 205 12.89 -16.10 -15.05
N LEU A 206 11.78 -15.41 -14.73
CA LEU A 206 10.43 -15.82 -15.11
C LEU A 206 10.19 -15.69 -16.62
N LYS A 207 10.83 -14.73 -17.28
CA LYS A 207 10.76 -14.59 -18.75
C LYS A 207 11.37 -15.78 -19.47
N SER A 208 12.45 -16.34 -18.94
CA SER A 208 13.12 -17.55 -19.48
C SER A 208 12.48 -18.86 -19.01
N LEU A 209 11.50 -18.83 -18.10
CA LEU A 209 10.85 -20.02 -17.56
C LEU A 209 10.26 -20.87 -18.68
N VAL A 210 10.59 -22.15 -18.70
CA VAL A 210 10.04 -23.16 -19.61
C VAL A 210 9.07 -24.06 -18.83
N PHE A 211 8.17 -24.70 -19.57
CA PHE A 211 7.26 -25.64 -18.93
C PHE A 211 8.07 -26.81 -18.32
N PRO A 212 7.84 -27.17 -17.03
CA PRO A 212 8.76 -28.05 -16.29
C PRO A 212 8.63 -29.54 -16.62
N PHE A 213 7.74 -29.90 -17.54
CA PHE A 213 7.55 -31.27 -17.98
C PHE A 213 7.79 -31.38 -19.48
N GLU A 214 8.30 -32.52 -19.93
CA GLU A 214 8.59 -32.79 -21.32
C GLU A 214 7.35 -32.64 -22.22
N ASN A 215 6.19 -33.12 -21.76
CA ASN A 215 4.95 -33.11 -22.50
C ASN A 215 3.79 -32.58 -21.66
N TYR A 216 2.86 -31.90 -22.33
CA TYR A 216 1.58 -31.55 -21.74
C TYR A 216 0.65 -32.76 -21.70
N ARG A 217 -0.11 -32.91 -20.63
CA ARG A 217 -1.23 -33.84 -20.57
C ARG A 217 -2.36 -33.35 -21.46
N SER A 218 -3.26 -34.27 -21.87
CA SER A 218 -4.44 -33.90 -22.66
C SER A 218 -5.26 -32.79 -21.97
N GLY A 219 -5.59 -31.72 -22.72
CA GLY A 219 -6.31 -30.54 -22.23
C GLY A 219 -5.49 -29.58 -21.36
N GLN A 220 -4.27 -29.95 -20.90
CA GLN A 220 -3.45 -29.14 -19.99
C GLN A 220 -2.95 -27.86 -20.66
N ARG A 221 -2.49 -27.96 -21.91
CA ARG A 221 -2.00 -26.80 -22.67
C ARG A 221 -3.10 -25.80 -22.97
N GLU A 222 -4.28 -26.29 -23.31
CA GLU A 222 -5.46 -25.47 -23.57
C GLU A 222 -5.88 -24.70 -22.31
N PHE A 223 -5.91 -25.39 -21.16
CA PHE A 223 -6.21 -24.76 -19.89
C PHE A 223 -5.19 -23.69 -19.53
N ALA A 224 -3.89 -23.97 -19.64
CA ALA A 224 -2.83 -22.99 -19.38
C ALA A 224 -2.92 -21.76 -20.30
N SER A 225 -3.24 -21.97 -21.58
CA SER A 225 -3.48 -20.89 -22.54
C SER A 225 -4.69 -20.04 -22.18
N GLY A 226 -5.77 -20.68 -21.72
CA GLY A 226 -6.97 -19.99 -21.23
C GLY A 226 -6.65 -19.08 -20.01
N VAL A 227 -5.89 -19.58 -19.04
CA VAL A 227 -5.43 -18.81 -17.88
C VAL A 227 -4.61 -17.61 -18.33
N TYR A 228 -3.62 -17.82 -19.20
CA TYR A 228 -2.76 -16.74 -19.69
C TYR A 228 -3.56 -15.63 -20.41
N LYS A 229 -4.44 -16.01 -21.34
CA LYS A 229 -5.32 -15.05 -22.03
C LYS A 229 -6.21 -14.27 -21.07
N THR A 230 -6.75 -14.95 -20.05
CA THR A 230 -7.58 -14.31 -19.02
C THR A 230 -6.82 -13.25 -18.25
N ILE A 231 -5.54 -13.49 -17.95
CA ILE A 231 -4.66 -12.49 -17.30
C ILE A 231 -4.45 -11.29 -18.23
N LEU A 232 -4.15 -11.52 -19.51
CA LEU A 232 -3.95 -10.46 -20.48
C LEU A 232 -5.20 -9.59 -20.67
N ASP A 233 -6.37 -10.24 -20.75
CA ASP A 233 -7.66 -9.58 -20.95
C ASP A 233 -8.22 -8.95 -19.67
N LYS A 234 -7.55 -9.15 -18.51
CA LYS A 234 -8.02 -8.69 -17.19
C LYS A 234 -9.42 -9.15 -16.84
N ARG A 235 -9.74 -10.41 -17.16
CA ARG A 235 -11.04 -11.04 -16.96
C ARG A 235 -10.98 -12.10 -15.85
N SER A 236 -12.14 -12.66 -15.51
CA SER A 236 -12.28 -13.82 -14.63
C SER A 236 -12.42 -15.08 -15.46
N LEU A 237 -11.82 -16.19 -15.01
CA LEU A 237 -11.94 -17.50 -15.60
C LEU A 237 -12.56 -18.46 -14.59
N PHE A 238 -13.66 -19.08 -14.95
CA PHE A 238 -14.24 -20.23 -14.26
C PHE A 238 -13.95 -21.47 -15.09
N ALA A 239 -13.18 -22.39 -14.56
CA ALA A 239 -12.78 -23.59 -15.27
C ALA A 239 -13.05 -24.83 -14.44
N GLN A 240 -13.72 -25.81 -15.06
CA GLN A 240 -13.88 -27.15 -14.52
C GLN A 240 -12.91 -28.09 -15.24
N ALA A 241 -12.02 -28.70 -14.47
CA ALA A 241 -11.04 -29.63 -15.02
C ALA A 241 -10.98 -30.92 -14.18
N PRO A 242 -10.86 -32.09 -14.84
CA PRO A 242 -10.80 -33.37 -14.12
C PRO A 242 -9.58 -33.47 -13.21
N THR A 243 -9.67 -34.37 -12.23
CA THR A 243 -8.50 -34.76 -11.41
C THR A 243 -7.41 -35.33 -12.29
N GLY A 244 -6.15 -35.03 -11.95
CA GLY A 244 -4.99 -35.59 -12.69
C GLY A 244 -4.53 -34.77 -13.90
N ILE A 245 -5.31 -33.79 -14.41
CA ILE A 245 -4.88 -32.95 -15.52
C ILE A 245 -3.68 -32.04 -15.20
N GLY A 246 -3.36 -31.85 -13.92
CA GLY A 246 -2.28 -30.94 -13.50
C GLY A 246 -2.76 -29.50 -13.36
N LYS A 247 -3.91 -29.26 -12.71
CA LYS A 247 -4.52 -27.94 -12.51
C LYS A 247 -3.52 -26.91 -11.94
N THR A 248 -2.74 -27.29 -10.95
CA THR A 248 -1.78 -26.42 -10.27
C THR A 248 -0.76 -25.81 -11.25
N ILE A 249 -0.07 -26.68 -12.01
CA ILE A 249 0.93 -26.19 -12.96
C ILE A 249 0.31 -25.44 -14.15
N SER A 250 -0.91 -25.83 -14.57
CA SER A 250 -1.63 -25.15 -15.66
C SER A 250 -2.11 -23.74 -15.26
N THR A 251 -2.16 -23.43 -13.99
CA THR A 251 -2.47 -22.08 -13.49
C THR A 251 -1.20 -21.32 -13.10
N LEU A 252 -0.25 -21.95 -12.41
CA LEU A 252 0.97 -21.28 -11.95
C LEU A 252 1.92 -20.91 -13.10
N PHE A 253 2.21 -21.84 -14.00
CA PHE A 253 3.14 -21.60 -15.10
C PHE A 253 2.77 -20.39 -15.96
N PRO A 254 1.55 -20.26 -16.50
CA PRO A 254 1.16 -19.08 -17.27
C PRO A 254 1.10 -17.81 -16.43
N SER A 255 0.76 -17.90 -15.13
CA SER A 255 0.75 -16.76 -14.24
C SER A 255 2.18 -16.23 -13.94
N LEU A 256 3.14 -17.13 -13.73
CA LEU A 256 4.56 -16.79 -13.58
C LEU A 256 5.14 -16.17 -14.86
N LYS A 257 4.79 -16.72 -16.03
CA LYS A 257 5.13 -16.11 -17.33
C LYS A 257 4.59 -14.70 -17.45
N ALA A 258 3.34 -14.49 -17.08
CA ALA A 258 2.71 -13.17 -17.10
C ALA A 258 3.42 -12.16 -16.18
N ILE A 259 3.92 -12.60 -15.00
CA ILE A 259 4.78 -11.76 -14.15
C ILE A 259 6.09 -11.43 -14.85
N GLY A 260 6.77 -12.43 -15.43
CA GLY A 260 8.03 -12.22 -16.17
C GLY A 260 7.89 -11.25 -17.34
N GLU A 261 6.70 -11.14 -17.91
CA GLU A 261 6.36 -10.22 -19.01
C GLU A 261 5.74 -8.90 -18.54
N GLY A 262 5.70 -8.66 -17.22
CA GLY A 262 5.14 -7.43 -16.65
C GLY A 262 3.61 -7.29 -16.81
N LYS A 263 2.89 -8.40 -17.01
CA LYS A 263 1.43 -8.41 -17.15
C LYS A 263 0.70 -8.64 -15.83
N ALA A 264 1.41 -9.09 -14.80
CA ALA A 264 0.94 -9.27 -13.43
C ALA A 264 2.10 -8.98 -12.47
N GLU A 265 1.81 -8.62 -11.22
CA GLU A 265 2.84 -8.36 -10.20
C GLU A 265 2.90 -9.44 -9.13
N LYS A 266 1.78 -10.02 -8.78
CA LYS A 266 1.65 -11.00 -7.69
C LYS A 266 0.65 -12.09 -8.04
N ILE A 267 0.86 -13.27 -7.47
CA ILE A 267 -0.07 -14.40 -7.53
C ILE A 267 -0.51 -14.72 -6.11
N PHE A 268 -1.83 -14.81 -5.91
CA PHE A 268 -2.43 -15.35 -4.70
C PHE A 268 -3.04 -16.72 -5.04
N TYR A 269 -2.40 -17.78 -4.57
CA TYR A 269 -2.87 -19.14 -4.78
C TYR A 269 -3.63 -19.63 -3.55
N LEU A 270 -4.96 -19.66 -3.64
CA LEU A 270 -5.84 -20.03 -2.54
C LEU A 270 -6.27 -21.48 -2.67
N CYS A 271 -6.02 -22.29 -1.64
CA CYS A 271 -6.36 -23.70 -1.56
C CYS A 271 -7.34 -23.96 -0.43
N ALA A 272 -8.33 -24.81 -0.68
CA ALA A 272 -9.27 -25.25 0.36
C ALA A 272 -8.63 -26.22 1.39
N LYS A 273 -7.51 -26.89 1.04
CA LYS A 273 -6.83 -27.89 1.86
C LYS A 273 -5.32 -27.58 1.94
N ASN A 274 -4.73 -27.71 3.12
CA ASN A 274 -3.29 -27.46 3.34
C ASN A 274 -2.37 -28.40 2.52
N ILE A 275 -2.78 -29.64 2.26
CA ILE A 275 -2.00 -30.61 1.47
C ILE A 275 -1.80 -30.12 0.03
N THR A 276 -2.75 -29.38 -0.52
CA THR A 276 -2.64 -28.86 -1.90
C THR A 276 -1.69 -27.68 -1.99
N SER A 277 -1.45 -26.93 -0.89
CA SER A 277 -0.52 -25.81 -0.87
C SER A 277 0.94 -26.26 -1.00
N SER A 278 1.32 -27.43 -0.47
CA SER A 278 2.70 -27.93 -0.56
C SER A 278 3.16 -28.17 -2.01
N VAL A 279 2.25 -28.51 -2.92
CA VAL A 279 2.56 -28.71 -4.34
C VAL A 279 2.92 -27.39 -5.06
N VAL A 280 2.58 -26.26 -4.48
CA VAL A 280 2.89 -24.93 -5.05
C VAL A 280 4.31 -24.48 -4.70
N TYR A 281 4.88 -25.03 -3.61
CA TYR A 281 6.23 -24.67 -3.12
C TYR A 281 7.34 -25.59 -3.67
N ASN A 282 7.00 -26.75 -4.20
CA ASN A 282 7.92 -27.67 -4.84
C ASN A 282 7.94 -27.46 -6.35
#